data_2a25207504c9b5c4f4249139e5d5bc16
#
_entry.id   2a25207504c9b5c4f4249139e5d5bc16
#
_cell.length_a   1.000
_cell.length_b   1.000
_cell.length_c   1.000
_cell.angle_alpha   90.00
_cell.angle_beta   90.00
_cell.angle_gamma   90.00
#
_symmetry.space_group_name_H-M   'P 1'
#
loop_
_entity.id
_entity.type
_entity.pdbx_description
1 polymer ?
#
loop_
_entity_poly.entity_id
_entity_poly.type
_entity_poly.pdbx_seq_one_letter_code
_entity_poly.pdbx_strand_id
1 'polypeptide(L)'
;VSAPLAAIFDPGFFTSQIVQVAATVSAVAAVVCGTVGVFTVIRGQSFAGEALGDISTTGGSGAFLVGVGPLWGFGVAAVAAAAVMELIGIQRPRGRDLATGIVLGAGLGLAALFLYLDSVYHNTTGATVSIVFGSMFTIASSAIPAVIAFSAVALCLVAALGRPLLLSSISPELAAARGIPIRLVGAAYLLALAIAIALAAFTIGTILSTALLVGPAAIALRLTRSPARAIAAAAAIGIAASWLGILLAYDSYDWYHQSGTHWPVSFFVVTL
;
A
#
# COMPACT_ATOMS: atom_id res chain seq x y z
N VAL A 1 -20.73 14.57 -33.24
CA VAL A 1 -21.19 14.42 -31.85
C VAL A 1 -21.73 13.02 -31.68
N SER A 2 -20.87 12.02 -31.60
CA SER A 2 -21.25 10.62 -31.36
C SER A 2 -20.77 10.19 -30.00
N ALA A 3 -21.75 10.00 -29.17
CA ALA A 3 -21.84 9.30 -27.87
C ALA A 3 -20.58 9.13 -27.02
N PRO A 4 -20.47 9.87 -25.89
CA PRO A 4 -19.44 9.65 -24.89
C PRO A 4 -19.57 8.32 -24.13
N LEU A 5 -20.66 7.58 -24.31
CA LEU A 5 -20.89 6.29 -23.65
C LEU A 5 -20.33 5.08 -24.40
N ALA A 6 -19.96 5.21 -25.67
CA ALA A 6 -19.32 4.13 -26.42
C ALA A 6 -17.80 4.04 -26.16
N ALA A 7 -17.19 5.10 -25.62
CA ALA A 7 -15.78 5.15 -25.24
C ALA A 7 -15.45 4.43 -23.94
N ILE A 8 -16.44 4.23 -23.04
CA ILE A 8 -16.24 3.61 -21.71
C ILE A 8 -15.91 2.10 -21.78
N PHE A 9 -16.08 1.46 -22.94
CA PHE A 9 -15.76 0.06 -23.18
C PHE A 9 -15.00 -0.10 -24.50
N ASP A 10 -13.79 0.44 -24.56
CA ASP A 10 -12.91 0.13 -25.67
C ASP A 10 -12.70 -1.40 -25.72
N PRO A 11 -13.01 -2.09 -26.83
CA PRO A 11 -13.00 -3.56 -26.89
C PRO A 11 -11.63 -4.20 -26.62
N GLY A 12 -10.57 -3.41 -26.50
CA GLY A 12 -9.23 -3.83 -26.12
C GLY A 12 -8.96 -3.90 -24.60
N PHE A 13 -9.78 -3.31 -23.74
CA PHE A 13 -9.51 -3.21 -22.29
C PHE A 13 -9.31 -4.57 -21.64
N PHE A 14 -10.23 -5.50 -21.78
CA PHE A 14 -10.16 -6.82 -21.15
C PHE A 14 -9.13 -7.77 -21.78
N THR A 15 -8.71 -7.52 -23.01
CA THR A 15 -7.73 -8.33 -23.74
C THR A 15 -6.31 -7.83 -23.58
N SER A 16 -6.13 -6.60 -23.10
CA SER A 16 -4.81 -6.02 -22.85
C SER A 16 -4.10 -6.71 -21.68
N GLN A 17 -2.94 -7.31 -21.94
CA GLN A 17 -2.10 -7.93 -20.91
C GLN A 17 -1.72 -6.94 -19.80
N ILE A 18 -1.49 -5.67 -20.14
CA ILE A 18 -1.13 -4.60 -19.20
C ILE A 18 -2.26 -4.39 -18.19
N VAL A 19 -3.50 -4.32 -18.67
CA VAL A 19 -4.68 -4.15 -17.81
C VAL A 19 -4.92 -5.36 -16.92
N GLN A 20 -4.74 -6.58 -17.47
CA GLN A 20 -4.89 -7.82 -16.69
C GLN A 20 -3.87 -7.91 -15.56
N VAL A 21 -2.61 -7.57 -15.83
CA VAL A 21 -1.56 -7.50 -14.80
C VAL A 21 -1.89 -6.45 -13.75
N ALA A 22 -2.24 -5.24 -14.16
CA ALA A 22 -2.61 -4.16 -13.26
C ALA A 22 -3.80 -4.52 -12.38
N ALA A 23 -4.86 -5.08 -12.96
CA ALA A 23 -6.06 -5.51 -12.24
C ALA A 23 -5.79 -6.65 -11.25
N THR A 24 -4.93 -7.60 -11.62
CA THR A 24 -4.56 -8.72 -10.74
C THR A 24 -3.73 -8.22 -9.56
N VAL A 25 -2.68 -7.44 -9.83
CA VAL A 25 -1.78 -6.93 -8.79
C VAL A 25 -2.51 -5.99 -7.84
N SER A 26 -3.36 -5.09 -8.37
CA SER A 26 -4.15 -4.17 -7.55
C SER A 26 -5.20 -4.88 -6.70
N ALA A 27 -5.87 -5.92 -7.21
CA ALA A 27 -6.82 -6.71 -6.45
C ALA A 27 -6.14 -7.43 -5.27
N VAL A 28 -4.97 -8.03 -5.51
CA VAL A 28 -4.18 -8.69 -4.46
C VAL A 28 -3.74 -7.69 -3.42
N ALA A 29 -3.21 -6.53 -3.83
CA ALA A 29 -2.83 -5.45 -2.91
C ALA A 29 -4.02 -4.93 -2.11
N ALA A 30 -5.19 -4.74 -2.73
CA ALA A 30 -6.41 -4.29 -2.06
C ALA A 30 -6.91 -5.29 -1.00
N VAL A 31 -6.82 -6.59 -1.25
CA VAL A 31 -7.15 -7.62 -0.26
C VAL A 31 -6.23 -7.54 0.96
N VAL A 32 -4.93 -7.41 0.74
CA VAL A 32 -3.95 -7.28 1.82
C VAL A 32 -4.17 -5.98 2.59
N CYS A 33 -4.28 -4.86 1.88
CA CYS A 33 -4.53 -3.54 2.48
C CYS A 33 -5.86 -3.51 3.25
N GLY A 34 -6.93 -4.06 2.70
CA GLY A 34 -8.22 -4.15 3.38
C GLY A 34 -8.15 -4.98 4.66
N THR A 35 -7.43 -6.12 4.61
CA THR A 35 -7.27 -7.00 5.77
C THR A 35 -6.42 -6.34 6.87
N VAL A 36 -5.24 -5.84 6.52
CA VAL A 36 -4.33 -5.18 7.46
C VAL A 36 -4.89 -3.84 7.92
N GLY A 37 -5.50 -3.08 7.00
CA GLY A 37 -6.07 -1.76 7.26
C GLY A 37 -7.17 -1.75 8.32
N VAL A 38 -8.03 -2.78 8.36
CA VAL A 38 -9.04 -2.91 9.42
C VAL A 38 -8.37 -2.92 10.80
N PHE A 39 -7.30 -3.67 10.98
CA PHE A 39 -6.55 -3.68 12.24
C PHE A 39 -5.78 -2.38 12.46
N THR A 40 -5.28 -1.75 11.39
CA THR A 40 -4.60 -0.44 11.45
C THR A 40 -5.52 0.63 12.04
N VAL A 41 -6.76 0.70 11.56
CA VAL A 41 -7.75 1.66 12.04
C VAL A 41 -8.18 1.35 13.48
N ILE A 42 -8.45 0.06 13.81
CA ILE A 42 -8.82 -0.35 15.19
C ILE A 42 -7.70 -0.03 16.19
N ARG A 43 -6.44 -0.19 15.80
CA ARG A 43 -5.27 0.08 16.66
C ARG A 43 -4.87 1.55 16.70
N GLY A 44 -5.47 2.41 15.88
CA GLY A 44 -5.09 3.82 15.75
C GLY A 44 -3.64 3.99 15.25
N GLN A 45 -3.18 3.13 14.34
CA GLN A 45 -1.82 3.14 13.80
C GLN A 45 -1.76 3.62 12.34
N SER A 46 -2.74 4.39 11.89
CA SER A 46 -2.78 4.94 10.53
C SER A 46 -1.56 5.83 10.24
N PHE A 47 -1.11 6.61 11.21
CA PHE A 47 0.08 7.45 11.08
C PHE A 47 1.39 6.63 10.98
N ALA A 48 1.46 5.46 11.62
CA ALA A 48 2.57 4.53 11.42
C ALA A 48 2.57 3.96 9.99
N GLY A 49 1.40 3.70 9.42
CA GLY A 49 1.25 3.33 8.01
C GLY A 49 1.80 4.40 7.07
N GLU A 50 1.49 5.69 7.32
CA GLU A 50 2.04 6.82 6.58
C GLU A 50 3.56 6.83 6.58
N ALA A 51 4.17 6.78 7.78
CA ALA A 51 5.62 6.79 7.91
C ALA A 51 6.30 5.60 7.22
N LEU A 52 5.67 4.43 7.22
CA LEU A 52 6.15 3.27 6.47
C LEU A 52 6.03 3.48 4.96
N GLY A 53 5.01 4.21 4.48
CA GLY A 53 4.85 4.61 3.09
C GLY A 53 5.98 5.52 2.63
N ASP A 54 6.26 6.56 3.40
CA ASP A 54 7.29 7.54 3.08
C ASP A 54 8.69 6.92 3.06
N ILE A 55 9.02 6.07 4.03
CA ILE A 55 10.32 5.39 4.02
C ILE A 55 10.41 4.33 2.91
N SER A 56 9.28 3.79 2.47
CA SER A 56 9.25 2.91 1.29
C SER A 56 9.71 3.63 0.04
N THR A 57 9.46 4.95 -0.09
CA THR A 57 10.00 5.79 -1.17
C THR A 57 11.53 5.71 -1.24
N THR A 58 12.19 5.75 -0.08
CA THR A 58 13.65 5.58 0.03
C THR A 58 14.09 4.23 -0.54
N GLY A 59 13.37 3.16 -0.17
CA GLY A 59 13.69 1.82 -0.67
C GLY A 59 13.43 1.67 -2.16
N GLY A 60 12.32 2.20 -2.65
CA GLY A 60 11.99 2.18 -4.07
C GLY A 60 13.03 2.94 -4.91
N SER A 61 13.36 4.16 -4.53
CA SER A 61 14.38 4.97 -5.21
C SER A 61 15.78 4.34 -5.10
N GLY A 62 16.15 3.81 -3.92
CA GLY A 62 17.41 3.09 -3.76
C GLY A 62 17.51 1.84 -4.64
N ALA A 63 16.41 1.11 -4.82
CA ALA A 63 16.37 -0.04 -5.71
C ALA A 63 16.55 0.35 -7.18
N PHE A 64 15.98 1.46 -7.62
CA PHE A 64 16.22 2.00 -8.96
C PHE A 64 17.70 2.34 -9.18
N LEU A 65 18.35 3.01 -8.21
CA LEU A 65 19.78 3.36 -8.29
C LEU A 65 20.69 2.13 -8.45
N VAL A 66 20.31 1.00 -7.83
CA VAL A 66 21.11 -0.25 -7.87
C VAL A 66 20.67 -1.18 -9.02
N GLY A 67 19.60 -0.83 -9.75
CA GLY A 67 19.06 -1.66 -10.84
C GLY A 67 18.31 -2.91 -10.36
N VAL A 68 17.79 -2.90 -9.13
CA VAL A 68 16.97 -3.97 -8.54
C VAL A 68 15.49 -3.64 -8.71
N GLY A 69 14.64 -4.67 -8.80
CA GLY A 69 13.19 -4.46 -8.92
C GLY A 69 12.62 -3.64 -7.75
N PRO A 70 11.80 -2.60 -8.01
CA PRO A 70 11.33 -1.64 -7.00
C PRO A 70 10.59 -2.29 -5.83
N LEU A 71 9.84 -3.37 -6.08
CA LEU A 71 9.09 -4.08 -5.03
C LEU A 71 9.99 -4.57 -3.88
N TRP A 72 11.19 -5.06 -4.21
CA TRP A 72 12.16 -5.49 -3.20
C TRP A 72 12.67 -4.30 -2.37
N GLY A 73 12.92 -3.17 -3.02
CA GLY A 73 13.31 -1.94 -2.33
C GLY A 73 12.23 -1.44 -1.39
N PHE A 74 10.99 -1.35 -1.85
CA PHE A 74 9.84 -1.01 -1.00
C PHE A 74 9.72 -1.95 0.18
N GLY A 75 9.79 -3.27 -0.05
CA GLY A 75 9.66 -4.28 1.00
C GLY A 75 10.77 -4.20 2.04
N VAL A 76 12.02 -4.14 1.61
CA VAL A 76 13.19 -4.08 2.52
C VAL A 76 13.14 -2.82 3.37
N ALA A 77 12.89 -1.64 2.77
CA ALA A 77 12.83 -0.39 3.51
C ALA A 77 11.66 -0.37 4.51
N ALA A 78 10.47 -0.83 4.12
CA ALA A 78 9.33 -0.89 5.01
C ALA A 78 9.56 -1.84 6.19
N VAL A 79 10.15 -3.02 5.95
CA VAL A 79 10.47 -3.98 7.02
C VAL A 79 11.58 -3.44 7.94
N ALA A 80 12.61 -2.80 7.40
CA ALA A 80 13.65 -2.15 8.19
C ALA A 80 13.06 -1.03 9.07
N ALA A 81 12.19 -0.20 8.51
CA ALA A 81 11.49 0.85 9.25
C ALA A 81 10.59 0.29 10.35
N ALA A 82 9.86 -0.78 10.07
CA ALA A 82 9.05 -1.47 11.08
C ALA A 82 9.90 -2.00 12.23
N ALA A 83 11.08 -2.57 11.93
CA ALA A 83 12.02 -3.02 12.96
C ALA A 83 12.56 -1.85 13.80
N VAL A 84 12.91 -0.73 13.18
CA VAL A 84 13.35 0.49 13.89
C VAL A 84 12.22 1.05 14.76
N MET A 85 10.99 1.13 14.27
CA MET A 85 9.83 1.55 15.05
C MET A 85 9.59 0.67 16.27
N GLU A 86 9.75 -0.65 16.12
CA GLU A 86 9.62 -1.59 17.25
C GLU A 86 10.73 -1.40 18.28
N LEU A 87 11.98 -1.18 17.85
CA LEU A 87 13.12 -0.90 18.73
C LEU A 87 12.93 0.40 19.54
N ILE A 88 12.41 1.45 18.91
CA ILE A 88 12.11 2.73 19.58
C ILE A 88 10.95 2.57 20.58
N GLY A 89 10.06 1.62 20.35
CA GLY A 89 8.97 1.28 21.24
C GLY A 89 7.60 1.83 20.82
N ILE A 90 7.25 1.69 19.56
CA ILE A 90 5.94 2.07 18.98
C ILE A 90 4.74 1.46 19.71
N GLN A 91 4.94 0.34 20.41
CA GLN A 91 3.89 -0.33 21.20
C GLN A 91 3.53 0.45 22.49
N ARG A 92 4.33 1.41 22.90
CA ARG A 92 4.07 2.25 24.07
C ARG A 92 3.33 3.52 23.63
N PRO A 93 2.26 3.96 24.34
CA PRO A 93 1.50 5.14 23.94
C PRO A 93 2.34 6.41 23.75
N ARG A 94 3.32 6.63 24.65
CA ARG A 94 4.24 7.78 24.57
C ARG A 94 5.35 7.63 23.53
N GLY A 95 5.70 6.40 23.14
CA GLY A 95 6.75 6.12 22.16
C GLY A 95 6.24 6.08 20.73
N ARG A 96 4.92 5.98 20.53
CA ARG A 96 4.31 5.81 19.21
C ARG A 96 4.60 6.99 18.29
N ASP A 97 4.25 8.19 18.71
CA ASP A 97 4.39 9.40 17.90
C ASP A 97 5.86 9.73 17.67
N LEU A 98 6.72 9.50 18.69
CA LEU A 98 8.16 9.68 18.57
C LEU A 98 8.76 8.71 17.56
N ALA A 99 8.46 7.43 17.66
CA ALA A 99 8.97 6.40 16.73
C ALA A 99 8.53 6.70 15.30
N THR A 100 7.25 7.03 15.10
CA THR A 100 6.68 7.36 13.80
C THR A 100 7.31 8.63 13.24
N GLY A 101 7.45 9.69 14.04
CA GLY A 101 8.05 10.96 13.61
C GLY A 101 9.53 10.84 13.22
N ILE A 102 10.33 10.06 13.96
CA ILE A 102 11.74 9.81 13.64
C ILE A 102 11.84 9.07 12.29
N VAL A 103 11.07 7.99 12.12
CA VAL A 103 11.10 7.19 10.90
C VAL A 103 10.61 7.99 9.70
N LEU A 104 9.54 8.77 9.87
CA LEU A 104 9.00 9.65 8.83
C LEU A 104 10.02 10.71 8.41
N GLY A 105 10.62 11.42 9.35
CA GLY A 105 11.61 12.45 9.04
C GLY A 105 12.86 11.89 8.36
N ALA A 106 13.39 10.76 8.86
CA ALA A 106 14.52 10.07 8.26
C ALA A 106 14.17 9.54 6.86
N GLY A 107 12.97 8.97 6.70
CA GLY A 107 12.47 8.44 5.44
C GLY A 107 12.36 9.53 4.37
N LEU A 108 11.71 10.64 4.68
CA LEU A 108 11.57 11.77 3.75
C LEU A 108 12.94 12.37 3.35
N GLY A 109 13.86 12.51 4.31
CA GLY A 109 15.21 13.02 4.02
C GLY A 109 16.00 12.10 3.08
N LEU A 110 16.00 10.79 3.35
CA LEU A 110 16.67 9.80 2.52
C LEU A 110 15.97 9.64 1.15
N ALA A 111 14.65 9.67 1.12
CA ALA A 111 13.89 9.62 -0.13
C ALA A 111 14.25 10.80 -1.05
N ALA A 112 14.27 12.01 -0.49
CA ALA A 112 14.66 13.21 -1.25
C ALA A 112 16.07 13.08 -1.81
N LEU A 113 17.04 12.58 -1.00
CA LEU A 113 18.40 12.35 -1.44
C LEU A 113 18.47 11.33 -2.59
N PHE A 114 17.81 10.16 -2.44
CA PHE A 114 17.89 9.11 -3.45
C PHE A 114 17.17 9.49 -4.75
N LEU A 115 16.01 10.16 -4.66
CA LEU A 115 15.32 10.69 -5.85
C LEU A 115 16.18 11.75 -6.57
N TYR A 116 16.88 12.62 -5.81
CA TYR A 116 17.84 13.57 -6.40
C TYR A 116 18.99 12.84 -7.12
N LEU A 117 19.61 11.85 -6.46
CA LEU A 117 20.69 11.07 -7.06
C LEU A 117 20.23 10.33 -8.32
N ASP A 118 19.02 9.78 -8.30
CA ASP A 118 18.42 9.08 -9.44
C ASP A 118 18.23 10.02 -10.64
N SER A 119 17.76 11.25 -10.39
CA SER A 119 17.59 12.25 -11.44
C SER A 119 18.93 12.72 -12.02
N VAL A 120 20.00 12.80 -11.20
CA VAL A 120 21.32 13.26 -11.63
C VAL A 120 22.10 12.17 -12.36
N TYR A 121 22.11 10.95 -11.85
CA TYR A 121 22.93 9.86 -12.40
C TYR A 121 22.27 9.09 -13.54
N HIS A 122 20.93 8.91 -13.50
CA HIS A 122 20.22 8.12 -14.51
C HIS A 122 19.39 8.97 -15.48
N ASN A 123 19.30 10.28 -15.23
CA ASN A 123 18.51 11.22 -16.05
C ASN A 123 17.04 10.79 -16.24
N THR A 124 16.48 10.08 -15.26
CA THR A 124 15.15 9.45 -15.31
C THR A 124 14.15 10.22 -14.47
N THR A 125 13.60 11.31 -15.03
CA THR A 125 12.44 12.00 -14.41
C THR A 125 11.23 11.07 -14.26
N GLY A 126 11.12 10.05 -15.11
CA GLY A 126 10.06 9.03 -15.03
C GLY A 126 10.11 8.13 -13.80
N ALA A 127 11.30 7.85 -13.25
CA ALA A 127 11.44 7.03 -12.04
C ALA A 127 10.80 7.71 -10.83
N THR A 128 11.03 9.01 -10.65
CA THR A 128 10.40 9.79 -9.56
C THR A 128 8.88 9.75 -9.64
N VAL A 129 8.32 9.97 -10.83
CA VAL A 129 6.86 9.94 -11.04
C VAL A 129 6.31 8.55 -10.76
N SER A 130 6.98 7.49 -11.20
CA SER A 130 6.52 6.12 -11.01
C SER A 130 6.59 5.65 -9.55
N ILE A 131 7.56 6.12 -8.76
CA ILE A 131 7.68 5.79 -7.34
C ILE A 131 6.61 6.52 -6.54
N VAL A 132 6.42 7.81 -6.80
CA VAL A 132 5.57 8.70 -6.01
C VAL A 132 4.09 8.48 -6.32
N PHE A 133 3.73 8.40 -7.60
CA PHE A 133 2.35 8.26 -8.07
C PHE A 133 1.98 6.84 -8.48
N GLY A 134 2.93 5.91 -8.43
CA GLY A 134 2.73 4.54 -8.88
C GLY A 134 2.84 4.39 -10.40
N SER A 135 3.00 3.15 -10.82
CA SER A 135 3.21 2.83 -12.23
C SER A 135 2.43 1.56 -12.62
N MET A 136 1.15 1.51 -12.26
CA MET A 136 0.33 0.30 -12.39
C MET A 136 0.38 -0.32 -13.79
N PHE A 137 0.42 0.52 -14.84
CA PHE A 137 0.51 0.07 -16.24
C PHE A 137 1.93 -0.34 -16.67
N THR A 138 2.96 -0.07 -15.87
CA THR A 138 4.35 -0.46 -16.19
C THR A 138 4.83 -1.66 -15.38
N ILE A 139 3.95 -2.25 -14.55
CA ILE A 139 4.29 -3.43 -13.77
C ILE A 139 4.53 -4.62 -14.71
N ALA A 140 5.74 -5.17 -14.67
CA ALA A 140 6.06 -6.34 -15.43
C ALA A 140 5.34 -7.58 -14.87
N SER A 141 4.88 -8.48 -15.76
CA SER A 141 4.24 -9.73 -15.36
C SER A 141 5.15 -10.62 -14.50
N SER A 142 6.46 -10.47 -14.62
CA SER A 142 7.46 -11.14 -13.77
C SER A 142 7.40 -10.74 -12.29
N ALA A 143 6.77 -9.62 -11.95
CA ALA A 143 6.58 -9.19 -10.57
C ALA A 143 5.42 -9.93 -9.85
N ILE A 144 4.47 -10.52 -10.60
CA ILE A 144 3.29 -11.18 -10.03
C ILE A 144 3.64 -12.24 -8.97
N PRO A 145 4.58 -13.17 -9.20
CA PRO A 145 4.93 -14.17 -8.19
C PRO A 145 5.45 -13.56 -6.88
N ALA A 146 6.25 -12.50 -6.98
CA ALA A 146 6.75 -11.78 -5.81
C ALA A 146 5.61 -11.07 -5.06
N VAL A 147 4.70 -10.39 -5.76
CA VAL A 147 3.51 -9.78 -5.18
C VAL A 147 2.66 -10.81 -4.44
N ILE A 148 2.41 -11.98 -5.04
CA ILE A 148 1.66 -13.06 -4.41
C ILE A 148 2.39 -13.57 -3.16
N ALA A 149 3.70 -13.76 -3.22
CA ALA A 149 4.50 -14.22 -2.07
C ALA A 149 4.44 -13.22 -0.90
N PHE A 150 4.65 -11.94 -1.15
CA PHE A 150 4.53 -10.89 -0.13
C PHE A 150 3.12 -10.85 0.46
N SER A 151 2.11 -10.95 -0.39
CA SER A 151 0.70 -10.95 0.03
C SER A 151 0.36 -12.16 0.89
N ALA A 152 0.82 -13.35 0.49
CA ALA A 152 0.62 -14.57 1.26
C ALA A 152 1.25 -14.47 2.65
N VAL A 153 2.46 -13.92 2.76
CA VAL A 153 3.14 -13.72 4.05
C VAL A 153 2.32 -12.76 4.94
N ALA A 154 1.89 -11.61 4.41
CA ALA A 154 1.10 -10.65 5.18
C ALA A 154 -0.24 -11.24 5.65
N LEU A 155 -0.96 -11.92 4.77
CA LEU A 155 -2.24 -12.56 5.09
C LEU A 155 -2.08 -13.71 6.08
N CYS A 156 -1.04 -14.54 5.93
CA CYS A 156 -0.73 -15.60 6.88
C CYS A 156 -0.40 -15.06 8.28
N LEU A 157 0.39 -13.98 8.36
CA LEU A 157 0.68 -13.31 9.63
C LEU A 157 -0.60 -12.81 10.30
N VAL A 158 -1.47 -12.11 9.57
CA VAL A 158 -2.73 -11.62 10.13
C VAL A 158 -3.68 -12.75 10.47
N ALA A 159 -3.77 -13.81 9.66
CA ALA A 159 -4.61 -14.96 9.93
C ALA A 159 -4.16 -15.73 11.18
N ALA A 160 -2.86 -15.96 11.32
CA ALA A 160 -2.29 -16.63 12.49
C ALA A 160 -2.49 -15.81 13.77
N LEU A 161 -2.41 -14.49 13.68
CA LEU A 161 -2.51 -13.57 14.79
C LEU A 161 -3.93 -13.03 15.01
N GLY A 162 -4.90 -13.35 14.19
CA GLY A 162 -6.21 -12.68 14.14
C GLY A 162 -6.92 -12.57 15.50
N ARG A 163 -6.98 -13.65 16.27
CA ARG A 163 -7.57 -13.63 17.63
C ARG A 163 -6.72 -12.86 18.65
N PRO A 164 -5.44 -13.15 18.83
CA PRO A 164 -4.58 -12.39 19.76
C PRO A 164 -4.44 -10.93 19.34
N LEU A 165 -4.43 -10.64 18.04
CA LEU A 165 -4.36 -9.29 17.51
C LEU A 165 -5.61 -8.48 17.86
N LEU A 166 -6.79 -9.05 17.65
CA LEU A 166 -8.06 -8.40 18.00
C LEU A 166 -8.16 -8.14 19.51
N LEU A 167 -7.83 -9.14 20.33
CA LEU A 167 -7.88 -9.01 21.79
C LEU A 167 -6.90 -7.95 22.29
N SER A 168 -5.66 -7.95 21.79
CA SER A 168 -4.65 -6.96 22.18
C SER A 168 -4.97 -5.55 21.67
N SER A 169 -5.80 -5.43 20.63
CA SER A 169 -6.22 -4.14 20.08
C SER A 169 -7.35 -3.50 20.92
N ILE A 170 -8.23 -4.33 21.49
CA ILE A 170 -9.39 -3.84 22.29
C ILE A 170 -8.98 -3.66 23.75
N SER A 171 -8.28 -4.62 24.32
CA SER A 171 -7.85 -4.59 25.74
C SER A 171 -6.49 -5.24 25.90
N PRO A 172 -5.41 -4.44 25.88
CA PRO A 172 -4.05 -4.95 26.11
C PRO A 172 -3.87 -5.63 27.46
N GLU A 173 -4.53 -5.11 28.51
CA GLU A 173 -4.46 -5.67 29.86
C GLU A 173 -5.06 -7.08 29.93
N LEU A 174 -6.22 -7.27 29.31
CA LEU A 174 -6.87 -8.58 29.24
C LEU A 174 -6.07 -9.57 28.40
N ALA A 175 -5.43 -9.11 27.34
CA ALA A 175 -4.53 -9.92 26.50
C ALA A 175 -3.31 -10.39 27.33
N ALA A 176 -2.70 -9.48 28.10
CA ALA A 176 -1.59 -9.81 28.99
C ALA A 176 -2.00 -10.82 30.08
N ALA A 177 -3.18 -10.64 30.70
CA ALA A 177 -3.71 -11.56 31.71
C ALA A 177 -3.96 -12.98 31.16
N ARG A 178 -4.20 -13.10 29.84
CA ARG A 178 -4.34 -14.40 29.15
C ARG A 178 -3.00 -14.97 28.62
N GLY A 179 -1.88 -14.38 28.99
CA GLY A 179 -0.55 -14.84 28.59
C GLY A 179 -0.18 -14.54 27.14
N ILE A 180 -0.91 -13.65 26.45
CA ILE A 180 -0.57 -13.29 25.08
C ILE A 180 0.65 -12.37 25.08
N PRO A 181 1.73 -12.69 24.33
CA PRO A 181 2.92 -11.86 24.25
C PRO A 181 2.65 -10.63 23.39
N ILE A 182 2.15 -9.54 23.99
CA ILE A 182 1.69 -8.32 23.29
C ILE A 182 2.76 -7.76 22.37
N ARG A 183 4.05 -7.79 22.81
CA ARG A 183 5.16 -7.29 21.97
C ARG A 183 5.33 -8.11 20.71
N LEU A 184 5.31 -9.44 20.81
CA LEU A 184 5.46 -10.30 19.64
C LEU A 184 4.30 -10.14 18.66
N VAL A 185 3.07 -10.07 19.18
CA VAL A 185 1.86 -9.83 18.38
C VAL A 185 1.92 -8.45 17.70
N GLY A 186 2.40 -7.43 18.43
CA GLY A 186 2.59 -6.09 17.90
C GLY A 186 3.66 -6.02 16.82
N ALA A 187 4.81 -6.64 17.02
CA ALA A 187 5.91 -6.69 16.06
C ALA A 187 5.51 -7.45 14.78
N ALA A 188 4.86 -8.59 14.93
CA ALA A 188 4.38 -9.37 13.79
C ALA A 188 3.28 -8.63 13.00
N TYR A 189 2.40 -7.89 13.69
CA TYR A 189 1.44 -7.02 13.02
C TYR A 189 2.15 -5.86 12.29
N LEU A 190 3.16 -5.24 12.89
CA LEU A 190 3.91 -4.16 12.27
C LEU A 190 4.64 -4.64 11.01
N LEU A 191 5.13 -5.88 11.02
CA LEU A 191 5.68 -6.53 9.84
C LEU A 191 4.62 -6.72 8.74
N ALA A 192 3.42 -7.19 9.09
CA ALA A 192 2.31 -7.32 8.14
C ALA A 192 1.90 -5.95 7.58
N LEU A 193 1.89 -4.90 8.41
CA LEU A 193 1.63 -3.52 7.99
C LEU A 193 2.69 -3.02 7.01
N ALA A 194 3.97 -3.26 7.29
CA ALA A 194 5.07 -2.90 6.42
C ALA A 194 4.95 -3.55 5.03
N ILE A 195 4.61 -4.85 4.99
CA ILE A 195 4.39 -5.57 3.74
C ILE A 195 3.16 -5.02 2.98
N ALA A 196 2.07 -4.74 3.68
CA ALA A 196 0.87 -4.17 3.06
C ALA A 196 1.15 -2.79 2.43
N ILE A 197 1.88 -1.93 3.14
CA ILE A 197 2.29 -0.61 2.64
C ILE A 197 3.25 -0.74 1.46
N ALA A 198 4.22 -1.66 1.50
CA ALA A 198 5.14 -1.89 0.38
C ALA A 198 4.38 -2.32 -0.89
N LEU A 199 3.36 -3.18 -0.76
CA LEU A 199 2.48 -3.58 -1.86
C LEU A 199 1.64 -2.41 -2.38
N ALA A 200 1.06 -1.61 -1.48
CA ALA A 200 0.30 -0.42 -1.86
C ALA A 200 1.19 0.61 -2.57
N ALA A 201 2.38 0.90 -2.02
CA ALA A 201 3.37 1.80 -2.61
C ALA A 201 3.80 1.33 -4.01
N PHE A 202 4.01 0.03 -4.19
CA PHE A 202 4.35 -0.55 -5.49
C PHE A 202 3.22 -0.40 -6.53
N THR A 203 1.95 -0.48 -6.10
CA THR A 203 0.80 -0.41 -7.00
C THR A 203 0.36 1.00 -7.32
N ILE A 204 0.02 1.80 -6.31
CA ILE A 204 -0.58 3.14 -6.47
C ILE A 204 0.36 4.28 -6.12
N GLY A 205 1.61 3.97 -5.77
CA GLY A 205 2.60 4.95 -5.36
C GLY A 205 2.61 5.22 -3.85
N THR A 206 3.71 5.80 -3.40
CA THR A 206 3.97 5.95 -1.97
C THR A 206 3.09 6.99 -1.31
N ILE A 207 2.83 8.13 -1.96
CA ILE A 207 1.97 9.20 -1.41
C ILE A 207 0.55 8.71 -1.15
N LEU A 208 0.03 7.83 -2.00
CA LEU A 208 -1.37 7.42 -1.97
C LEU A 208 -1.59 6.04 -1.33
N SER A 209 -0.49 5.37 -0.93
CA SER A 209 -0.53 4.02 -0.34
C SER A 209 -1.40 3.93 0.91
N THR A 210 -1.36 4.95 1.76
CA THR A 210 -2.15 5.04 2.99
C THR A 210 -3.65 5.18 2.69
N ALA A 211 -4.03 5.81 1.60
CA ALA A 211 -5.43 5.92 1.20
C ALA A 211 -6.04 4.54 0.90
N LEU A 212 -5.33 3.68 0.18
CA LEU A 212 -5.79 2.30 -0.08
C LEU A 212 -5.84 1.44 1.19
N LEU A 213 -4.93 1.69 2.14
CA LEU A 213 -4.90 0.97 3.41
C LEU A 213 -6.03 1.39 4.34
N VAL A 214 -6.22 2.70 4.52
CA VAL A 214 -7.09 3.26 5.57
C VAL A 214 -8.50 3.53 5.05
N GLY A 215 -8.66 4.06 3.83
CA GLY A 215 -9.95 4.46 3.26
C GLY A 215 -10.99 3.34 3.26
N PRO A 216 -10.75 2.24 2.52
CA PRO A 216 -11.69 1.12 2.46
C PRO A 216 -11.96 0.50 3.84
N ALA A 217 -10.93 0.43 4.70
CA ALA A 217 -11.05 -0.13 6.04
C ALA A 217 -11.91 0.75 6.96
N ALA A 218 -11.75 2.05 6.92
CA ALA A 218 -12.53 3.00 7.71
C ALA A 218 -14.01 2.99 7.30
N ILE A 219 -14.29 2.93 6.00
CA ILE A 219 -15.66 2.79 5.47
C ILE A 219 -16.28 1.46 5.92
N ALA A 220 -15.56 0.36 5.74
CA ALA A 220 -16.03 -0.98 6.09
C ALA A 220 -16.36 -1.12 7.58
N LEU A 221 -15.53 -0.53 8.46
CA LEU A 221 -15.78 -0.52 9.90
C LEU A 221 -17.02 0.29 10.30
N ARG A 222 -17.40 1.30 9.52
CA ARG A 222 -18.65 2.03 9.74
C ARG A 222 -19.88 1.28 9.24
N LEU A 223 -19.73 0.49 8.17
CA LEU A 223 -20.84 -0.25 7.55
C LEU A 223 -21.10 -1.60 8.23
N THR A 224 -20.14 -2.16 8.96
CA THR A 224 -20.21 -3.53 9.47
C THR A 224 -20.03 -3.59 10.98
N ARG A 225 -20.69 -4.58 11.61
CA ARG A 225 -20.64 -4.80 13.07
C ARG A 225 -19.67 -5.92 13.49
N SER A 226 -19.04 -6.60 12.54
CA SER A 226 -18.12 -7.70 12.86
C SER A 226 -16.80 -7.54 12.11
N PRO A 227 -15.65 -7.81 12.76
CA PRO A 227 -14.33 -7.65 12.14
C PRO A 227 -14.16 -8.46 10.84
N ALA A 228 -14.69 -9.68 10.80
CA ALA A 228 -14.63 -10.52 9.60
C ALA A 228 -15.38 -9.91 8.41
N ARG A 229 -16.58 -9.34 8.66
CA ARG A 229 -17.34 -8.63 7.62
C ARG A 229 -16.66 -7.33 7.22
N ALA A 230 -16.03 -6.63 8.18
CA ALA A 230 -15.24 -5.43 7.89
C ALA A 230 -14.08 -5.74 6.96
N ILE A 231 -13.34 -6.82 7.19
CA ILE A 231 -12.24 -7.26 6.31
C ILE A 231 -12.77 -7.55 4.89
N ALA A 232 -13.85 -8.34 4.78
CA ALA A 232 -14.42 -8.67 3.48
C ALA A 232 -14.95 -7.42 2.73
N ALA A 233 -15.62 -6.52 3.45
CA ALA A 233 -16.11 -5.26 2.89
C ALA A 233 -14.95 -4.33 2.48
N ALA A 234 -13.91 -4.20 3.30
CA ALA A 234 -12.73 -3.39 2.99
C ALA A 234 -12.01 -3.90 1.74
N ALA A 235 -11.82 -5.22 1.64
CA ALA A 235 -11.24 -5.84 0.44
C ALA A 235 -12.10 -5.57 -0.81
N ALA A 236 -13.42 -5.74 -0.70
CA ALA A 236 -14.33 -5.50 -1.82
C ALA A 236 -14.33 -4.04 -2.27
N ILE A 237 -14.37 -3.08 -1.33
CA ILE A 237 -14.31 -1.64 -1.61
C ILE A 237 -12.96 -1.30 -2.26
N GLY A 238 -11.85 -1.81 -1.71
CA GLY A 238 -10.52 -1.56 -2.26
C GLY A 238 -10.33 -2.13 -3.68
N ILE A 239 -10.85 -3.33 -3.96
CA ILE A 239 -10.85 -3.92 -5.31
C ILE A 239 -11.71 -3.07 -6.25
N ALA A 240 -12.91 -2.69 -5.84
CA ALA A 240 -13.81 -1.88 -6.67
C ALA A 240 -13.20 -0.52 -7.01
N ALA A 241 -12.63 0.18 -6.01
CA ALA A 241 -11.96 1.46 -6.23
C ALA A 241 -10.75 1.31 -7.17
N SER A 242 -9.94 0.26 -6.98
CA SER A 242 -8.77 0.01 -7.84
C SER A 242 -9.17 -0.31 -9.27
N TRP A 243 -10.17 -1.16 -9.50
CA TRP A 243 -10.60 -1.53 -10.85
C TRP A 243 -11.31 -0.39 -11.57
N LEU A 244 -12.16 0.37 -10.87
CA LEU A 244 -12.77 1.59 -11.42
C LEU A 244 -11.69 2.64 -11.74
N GLY A 245 -10.69 2.78 -10.86
CA GLY A 245 -9.56 3.66 -11.11
C GLY A 245 -8.74 3.29 -12.34
N ILE A 246 -8.48 1.99 -12.56
CA ILE A 246 -7.81 1.48 -13.75
C ILE A 246 -8.65 1.76 -15.01
N LEU A 247 -9.96 1.54 -14.94
CA LEU A 247 -10.88 1.79 -16.06
C LEU A 247 -10.90 3.28 -16.43
N LEU A 248 -11.06 4.17 -15.45
CA LEU A 248 -11.06 5.62 -15.69
C LEU A 248 -9.71 6.14 -16.19
N ALA A 249 -8.60 5.59 -15.68
CA ALA A 249 -7.27 5.95 -16.14
C ALA A 249 -7.03 5.50 -17.58
N TYR A 250 -7.51 4.33 -17.95
CA TYR A 250 -7.42 3.82 -19.33
C TYR A 250 -8.24 4.68 -20.27
N ASP A 251 -9.48 5.02 -19.91
CA ASP A 251 -10.38 5.88 -20.69
C ASP A 251 -9.87 7.33 -20.79
N SER A 252 -9.09 7.80 -19.83
CA SER A 252 -8.54 9.16 -19.81
C SER A 252 -7.59 9.46 -20.98
N TYR A 253 -7.09 8.43 -21.66
CA TYR A 253 -6.24 8.57 -22.85
C TYR A 253 -7.01 9.28 -24.00
N ASP A 254 -8.29 8.99 -24.15
CA ASP A 254 -9.13 9.57 -25.21
C ASP A 254 -9.68 10.96 -24.87
N TRP A 255 -9.63 11.37 -23.59
CA TRP A 255 -10.18 12.66 -23.16
C TRP A 255 -9.36 13.86 -23.61
N TYR A 256 -8.07 13.68 -23.86
CA TYR A 256 -7.18 14.78 -24.22
C TYR A 256 -6.27 14.43 -25.40
N HIS A 257 -6.82 14.56 -26.60
CA HIS A 257 -6.18 14.25 -27.89
C HIS A 257 -4.81 14.91 -28.15
N GLN A 258 -4.32 15.81 -27.30
CA GLN A 258 -3.09 16.58 -27.55
C GLN A 258 -1.87 16.15 -26.72
N SER A 259 -2.01 15.38 -25.65
CA SER A 259 -0.88 15.08 -24.76
C SER A 259 -0.35 13.66 -24.83
N GLY A 260 -1.09 12.69 -25.36
CA GLY A 260 -0.64 11.29 -25.48
C GLY A 260 -0.25 10.62 -24.16
N THR A 261 -0.70 11.16 -23.01
CA THR A 261 -0.36 10.68 -21.68
C THR A 261 -1.62 10.31 -20.91
N HIS A 262 -1.62 9.14 -20.27
CA HIS A 262 -2.68 8.74 -19.34
C HIS A 262 -2.59 9.52 -18.04
N TRP A 263 -3.74 9.81 -17.45
CA TRP A 263 -3.78 10.32 -16.09
C TRP A 263 -3.37 9.20 -15.09
N PRO A 264 -2.72 9.56 -13.98
CA PRO A 264 -2.28 8.55 -13.01
C PRO A 264 -3.46 7.75 -12.46
N VAL A 265 -3.37 6.42 -12.51
CA VAL A 265 -4.39 5.50 -11.95
C VAL A 265 -4.66 5.82 -10.48
N SER A 266 -3.60 6.14 -9.75
CA SER A 266 -3.64 6.49 -8.33
C SER A 266 -4.57 7.66 -8.01
N PHE A 267 -4.64 8.66 -8.87
CA PHE A 267 -5.58 9.78 -8.72
C PHE A 267 -7.03 9.29 -8.69
N PHE A 268 -7.41 8.43 -9.63
CA PHE A 268 -8.78 7.91 -9.67
C PHE A 268 -9.09 6.97 -8.51
N VAL A 269 -8.14 6.10 -8.13
CA VAL A 269 -8.32 5.16 -7.01
C VAL A 269 -8.58 5.89 -5.69
N VAL A 270 -7.94 7.04 -5.48
CA VAL A 270 -8.08 7.78 -4.23
C VAL A 270 -9.28 8.71 -4.22
N THR A 271 -9.71 9.19 -5.38
CA THR A 271 -10.89 10.06 -5.49
C THR A 271 -12.22 9.29 -5.42
N LEU A 272 -12.21 8.00 -5.72
CA LEU A 272 -13.36 7.08 -5.60
C LEU A 272 -13.53 6.56 -4.18
#